data_64114181cfb800de02bc4295cc561a4d
#
_entry.id   64114181cfb800de02bc4295cc561a4d
#
_cell.length_a   1.000
_cell.length_b   1.000
_cell.length_c   1.000
_cell.angle_alpha   90.00
_cell.angle_beta   90.00
_cell.angle_gamma   90.00
#
_symmetry.space_group_name_H-M   'P 1'
#
loop_
_entity.id
_entity.type
_entity.pdbx_description
1 polymer ?
#
loop_
_entity_poly.entity_id
_entity_poly.type
_entity_poly.pdbx_seq_one_letter_code
_entity_poly.pdbx_strand_id
1 'polypeptide(L)'
;MIVTIWRHGEAGLAITDEMRELTGSGTDDVSYGCHQINSHCHARGLPTPSRILHSPYVRTLQTAEIIDAAFSHATMDAVDELAPGGTTARVENLLGA
;
A
#
# COMPACT_ATOMS: atom_id res chain seq x y z
N MET A 1 -8.31 11.34 -11.77
CA MET A 1 -7.52 10.74 -10.69
C MET A 1 -6.99 9.38 -11.12
N ILE A 2 -5.75 9.10 -10.87
CA ILE A 2 -5.15 7.79 -11.16
C ILE A 2 -5.04 7.02 -9.85
N VAL A 3 -5.54 5.79 -9.83
CA VAL A 3 -5.52 4.93 -8.64
C VAL A 3 -4.71 3.68 -8.94
N THR A 4 -3.76 3.36 -8.07
CA THR A 4 -3.04 2.10 -8.09
C THR A 4 -3.52 1.23 -6.94
N ILE A 5 -3.97 0.03 -7.24
CA ILE A 5 -4.33 -0.96 -6.23
C ILE A 5 -3.11 -1.82 -5.98
N TRP A 6 -2.69 -1.88 -4.71
CA TRP A 6 -1.49 -2.60 -4.30
C TRP A 6 -1.82 -3.64 -3.25
N ARG A 7 -1.37 -4.85 -3.49
CA ARG A 7 -1.47 -5.91 -2.49
C ARG A 7 -0.29 -5.79 -1.52
N HIS A 8 -0.55 -5.91 -0.20
CA HIS A 8 0.52 -5.96 0.78
C HIS A 8 1.49 -7.11 0.51
N GLY A 9 2.73 -7.01 0.98
CA GLY A 9 3.73 -8.06 0.85
C GLY A 9 3.39 -9.30 1.70
N GLU A 10 4.12 -10.40 1.44
CA GLU A 10 3.99 -11.62 2.23
C GLU A 10 4.17 -11.34 3.71
N ALA A 11 3.28 -11.86 4.54
CA ALA A 11 3.30 -11.69 5.99
C ALA A 11 3.48 -13.03 6.71
N GLY A 12 4.20 -12.99 7.83
CA GLY A 12 4.45 -14.14 8.68
C GLY A 12 3.31 -14.41 9.65
N LEU A 13 3.56 -15.26 10.64
CA LEU A 13 2.60 -15.61 11.68
C LEU A 13 2.73 -14.65 12.86
N ALA A 14 1.62 -14.42 13.57
CA ALA A 14 1.57 -13.66 14.81
C ALA A 14 0.40 -14.16 15.67
N ILE A 15 0.29 -13.63 16.89
CA ILE A 15 -0.79 -13.99 17.82
C ILE A 15 -2.15 -13.63 17.23
N THR A 16 -2.26 -12.48 16.56
CA THR A 16 -3.48 -12.05 15.86
C THR A 16 -3.15 -11.73 14.40
N ASP A 17 -4.15 -11.79 13.53
CA ASP A 17 -4.00 -11.44 12.13
C ASP A 17 -3.53 -9.99 11.95
N GLU A 18 -4.03 -9.08 12.78
CA GLU A 18 -3.67 -7.66 12.74
C GLU A 18 -2.19 -7.40 12.98
N MET A 19 -1.53 -8.26 13.75
CA MET A 19 -0.13 -8.09 14.18
C MET A 19 0.87 -8.78 13.26
N ARG A 20 0.43 -9.48 12.23
CA ARG A 20 1.32 -10.16 11.29
C ARG A 20 2.20 -9.16 10.57
N GLU A 21 3.50 -9.36 10.64
CA GLU A 21 4.49 -8.50 9.99
C GLU A 21 4.91 -9.06 8.64
N LEU A 22 5.42 -8.19 7.77
CA LEU A 22 6.01 -8.63 6.52
C LEU A 22 7.20 -9.55 6.80
N THR A 23 7.37 -10.57 5.96
CA THR A 23 8.59 -11.37 5.91
C THR A 23 9.69 -10.60 5.16
N GLY A 24 10.95 -11.07 5.25
CA GLY A 24 12.03 -10.52 4.44
C GLY A 24 11.72 -10.58 2.96
N SER A 25 11.15 -11.71 2.50
CA SER A 25 10.71 -11.88 1.12
C SER A 25 9.60 -10.91 0.75
N GLY A 26 8.62 -10.71 1.64
CA GLY A 26 7.55 -9.74 1.42
C GLY A 26 8.07 -8.31 1.30
N THR A 27 9.03 -7.94 2.13
CA THR A 27 9.69 -6.63 2.09
C THR A 27 10.40 -6.42 0.75
N ASP A 28 11.14 -7.41 0.30
CA ASP A 28 11.88 -7.35 -0.98
C ASP A 28 10.91 -7.23 -2.17
N ASP A 29 9.81 -7.98 -2.14
CA ASP A 29 8.81 -7.93 -3.21
C ASP A 29 8.14 -6.56 -3.30
N VAL A 30 7.83 -5.93 -2.17
CA VAL A 30 7.26 -4.57 -2.17
C VAL A 30 8.27 -3.57 -2.72
N SER A 31 9.53 -3.66 -2.32
CA SER A 31 10.59 -2.79 -2.84
C SER A 31 10.75 -2.94 -4.35
N TYR A 32 10.74 -4.16 -4.85
CA TYR A 32 10.79 -4.43 -6.28
C TYR A 32 9.57 -3.84 -7.00
N GLY A 33 8.39 -3.99 -6.43
CA GLY A 33 7.16 -3.39 -6.97
C GLY A 33 7.23 -1.87 -7.06
N CYS A 34 7.88 -1.21 -6.11
CA CYS A 34 8.11 0.24 -6.16
C CYS A 34 8.94 0.63 -7.38
N HIS A 35 9.98 -0.12 -7.68
CA HIS A 35 10.79 0.12 -8.88
C HIS A 35 9.97 -0.04 -10.16
N GLN A 36 9.12 -1.06 -10.22
CA GLN A 36 8.26 -1.30 -11.38
C GLN A 36 7.26 -0.16 -11.58
N ILE A 37 6.61 0.32 -10.52
CA ILE A 37 5.67 1.44 -10.59
C ILE A 37 6.38 2.72 -11.00
N ASN A 38 7.54 3.00 -10.45
CA ASN A 38 8.31 4.18 -10.81
C ASN A 38 8.68 4.17 -12.29
N SER A 39 9.16 3.04 -12.80
CA SER A 39 9.50 2.88 -14.22
C SER A 39 8.28 3.03 -15.12
N HIS A 40 7.14 2.46 -14.73
CA HIS A 40 5.89 2.57 -15.46
C HIS A 40 5.40 4.01 -15.55
N CYS A 41 5.40 4.74 -14.44
CA CYS A 41 5.00 6.13 -14.40
C CYS A 41 5.92 6.98 -15.26
N HIS A 42 7.23 6.78 -15.13
CA HIS A 42 8.21 7.52 -15.94
C HIS A 42 8.03 7.28 -17.44
N ALA A 43 7.89 6.03 -17.84
CA ALA A 43 7.73 5.65 -19.24
C ALA A 43 6.45 6.21 -19.88
N ARG A 44 5.40 6.42 -19.09
CA ARG A 44 4.10 6.89 -19.57
C ARG A 44 3.82 8.36 -19.27
N GLY A 45 4.76 9.07 -18.67
CA GLY A 45 4.56 10.46 -18.29
C GLY A 45 3.49 10.65 -17.22
N LEU A 46 3.27 9.65 -16.38
CA LEU A 46 2.32 9.70 -15.28
C LEU A 46 2.99 10.22 -14.01
N PRO A 47 2.26 10.93 -13.14
CA PRO A 47 2.80 11.29 -11.85
C PRO A 47 3.01 10.05 -10.97
N THR A 48 4.05 10.06 -10.15
CA THR A 48 4.27 9.03 -9.14
C THR A 48 3.23 9.16 -8.02
N PRO A 49 3.00 8.09 -7.22
CA PRO A 49 2.06 8.15 -6.12
C PRO A 49 2.35 9.32 -5.16
N SER A 50 1.31 10.06 -4.81
CA SER A 50 1.40 11.20 -3.91
C SER A 50 0.62 11.01 -2.62
N ARG A 51 -0.28 10.02 -2.58
CA ARG A 51 -1.07 9.70 -1.40
C ARG A 51 -1.20 8.19 -1.28
N ILE A 52 -0.91 7.66 -0.10
CA ILE A 52 -0.97 6.22 0.19
C ILE A 52 -2.06 6.02 1.23
N LEU A 53 -3.07 5.24 0.90
CA LEU A 53 -4.11 4.82 1.82
C LEU A 53 -3.86 3.35 2.17
N HIS A 54 -3.82 3.03 3.45
CA HIS A 54 -3.56 1.66 3.92
C HIS A 54 -4.47 1.31 5.09
N SER A 55 -4.68 0.01 5.32
CA SER A 55 -5.41 -0.46 6.50
C SER A 55 -4.56 -0.26 7.75
N PRO A 56 -5.16 -0.33 8.96
CA PRO A 56 -4.41 -0.24 10.21
C PRO A 56 -3.60 -1.49 10.56
N TYR A 57 -3.71 -2.57 9.78
CA TYR A 57 -2.97 -3.81 10.04
C TYR A 57 -1.47 -3.61 9.83
N VAL A 58 -0.66 -4.27 10.65
CA VAL A 58 0.80 -4.10 10.64
C VAL A 58 1.39 -4.36 9.25
N ARG A 59 1.00 -5.47 8.59
CA ARG A 59 1.52 -5.80 7.25
C ARG A 59 1.24 -4.73 6.20
N THR A 60 0.10 -4.07 6.28
CA THR A 60 -0.24 -3.00 5.34
C THR A 60 0.45 -1.69 5.68
N LEU A 61 0.61 -1.39 6.96
CA LEU A 61 1.41 -0.24 7.41
C LEU A 61 2.86 -0.38 6.93
N GLN A 62 3.47 -1.55 7.13
CA GLN A 62 4.84 -1.79 6.71
C GLN A 62 4.99 -1.72 5.19
N THR A 63 4.03 -2.25 4.43
CA THR A 63 4.01 -2.11 2.97
C THR A 63 3.94 -0.63 2.58
N ALA A 64 3.07 0.14 3.20
CA ALA A 64 2.92 1.57 2.93
C ALA A 64 4.19 2.35 3.29
N GLU A 65 4.88 2.00 4.37
CA GLU A 65 6.14 2.65 4.75
C GLU A 65 7.23 2.45 3.70
N ILE A 66 7.31 1.26 3.10
CA ILE A 66 8.26 0.98 2.01
C ILE A 66 7.94 1.83 0.78
N ILE A 67 6.66 1.93 0.44
CA ILE A 67 6.20 2.74 -0.70
C ILE A 67 6.47 4.23 -0.43
N ASP A 68 6.20 4.71 0.78
CA ASP A 68 6.46 6.09 1.18
C ASP A 68 7.95 6.43 1.07
N ALA A 69 8.82 5.54 1.50
CA ALA A 69 10.27 5.72 1.38
C ALA A 69 10.72 5.79 -0.09
N ALA A 70 10.06 5.06 -0.98
CA ALA A 70 10.38 5.06 -2.40
C ALA A 70 9.86 6.32 -3.13
N PHE A 71 8.79 6.93 -2.62
CA PHE A 71 8.16 8.11 -3.22
C PHE A 71 8.11 9.24 -2.18
N SER A 72 9.21 9.90 -1.99
CA SER A 72 9.50 10.81 -0.87
C SER A 72 8.55 12.00 -0.69
N HIS A 73 7.65 12.25 -1.63
CA HIS A 73 6.64 13.32 -1.51
C HIS A 73 5.24 12.79 -1.23
N ALA A 74 5.09 11.48 -1.02
CA ALA A 74 3.79 10.88 -0.71
C ALA A 74 3.40 11.14 0.75
N THR A 75 2.11 11.13 1.02
CA THR A 75 1.55 11.15 2.37
C THR A 75 0.89 9.81 2.65
N MET A 76 0.88 9.39 3.91
CA MET A 76 0.29 8.12 4.35
C MET A 76 -0.90 8.37 5.28
N ASP A 77 -2.00 7.66 5.02
CA ASP A 77 -3.19 7.71 5.86
C ASP A 77 -3.72 6.30 6.14
N ALA A 78 -3.90 5.98 7.41
CA ALA A 78 -4.56 4.74 7.81
C ALA A 78 -6.07 4.86 7.63
N VAL A 79 -6.69 3.87 7.03
CA VAL A 79 -8.10 3.88 6.69
C VAL A 79 -8.73 2.54 7.09
N ASP A 80 -9.69 2.58 8.02
CA ASP A 80 -10.33 1.38 8.55
C ASP A 80 -11.09 0.61 7.46
N GLU A 81 -11.65 1.31 6.48
CA GLU A 81 -12.40 0.71 5.37
C GLU A 81 -11.57 -0.24 4.51
N LEU A 82 -10.25 -0.13 4.57
CA LEU A 82 -9.34 -1.02 3.84
C LEU A 82 -8.96 -2.27 4.63
N ALA A 83 -9.40 -2.39 5.89
CA ALA A 83 -9.17 -3.60 6.67
C ALA A 83 -10.00 -4.77 6.13
N PRO A 84 -9.62 -6.03 6.43
CA PRO A 84 -10.42 -7.19 6.06
C PRO A 84 -11.87 -7.04 6.52
N GLY A 85 -12.83 -7.37 5.62
CA GLY A 85 -14.25 -7.15 5.84
C GLY A 85 -14.80 -5.84 5.29
N GLY A 86 -13.94 -4.97 4.76
CA GLY A 86 -14.37 -3.78 4.04
C GLY A 86 -15.05 -4.14 2.71
N THR A 87 -15.91 -3.25 2.23
CA THR A 87 -16.63 -3.45 0.97
C THR A 87 -16.12 -2.52 -0.12
N THR A 88 -16.33 -2.93 -1.37
CA THR A 88 -15.99 -2.11 -2.54
C THR A 88 -16.71 -0.76 -2.49
N ALA A 89 -17.97 -0.73 -2.07
CA ALA A 89 -18.74 0.50 -1.97
C ALA A 89 -18.12 1.49 -0.97
N ARG A 90 -17.59 1.00 0.16
CA ARG A 90 -16.91 1.86 1.13
C ARG A 90 -15.61 2.43 0.57
N VAL A 91 -14.86 1.63 -0.17
CA VAL A 91 -13.64 2.10 -0.83
C VAL A 91 -13.95 3.14 -1.90
N GLU A 92 -14.99 2.91 -2.70
CA GLU A 92 -15.43 3.87 -3.71
C GLU A 92 -15.83 5.20 -3.09
N ASN A 93 -16.57 5.19 -1.97
CA ASN A 93 -16.95 6.41 -1.24
C ASN A 93 -15.73 7.17 -0.74
N LEU A 94 -14.71 6.46 -0.26
CA LEU A 94 -13.47 7.04 0.21
C LEU A 94 -12.72 7.76 -0.93
N LEU A 95 -12.67 7.17 -2.12
CA LEU A 95 -11.99 7.72 -3.28
C LEU A 95 -12.77 8.83 -3.95
N GLY A 96 -14.10 8.80 -3.85
CA GLY A 96 -14.99 9.80 -4.45
C GLY A 96 -15.22 11.03 -3.60
N ALA A 97 -14.75 11.02 -2.37
CA ALA A 97 -14.96 12.12 -1.44
C ALA A 97 -14.06 13.34 -1.69
#